data_5584613f9bfc434a20049a71a9931abf
#
_entry.id   5584613f9bfc434a20049a71a9931abf
#
_cell.length_a   1.000
_cell.length_b   1.000
_cell.length_c   1.000
_cell.angle_alpha   90.00
_cell.angle_beta   90.00
_cell.angle_gamma   90.00
#
_symmetry.space_group_name_H-M   'P 1'
#
loop_
_entity.id
_entity.type
_entity.pdbx_description
1 polymer ?
#
loop_
_entity_poly.entity_id
_entity_poly.type
_entity_poly.pdbx_seq_one_letter_code
_entity_poly.pdbx_strand_id
1 'polypeptide(L)'
;VRVGDCTNEEVLRSLGVGNFDLCFVCIGSNFQSSLEITSLVKELGAKHVVSKANRDIHAKFLLRNGADEVFYPDRDIAERLAVKYSANHVFDYFELSKDYSIFEIQPKAAWIGRTIEEADIRANYHINVFGIKKNTEVVVLPRADYVMHEKDHLLVVGLTKDIDRLLASIK
;
A
#
# COMPACT_ATOMS: atom_id res chain seq x y z
N VAL A 1 8.03 -26.40 -2.57
CA VAL A 1 9.06 -25.70 -1.74
C VAL A 1 10.34 -26.50 -1.81
N ARG A 2 11.45 -25.84 -2.09
CA ARG A 2 12.81 -26.41 -2.01
C ARG A 2 13.61 -25.64 -0.97
N VAL A 3 14.48 -26.32 -0.25
CA VAL A 3 15.39 -25.75 0.72
C VAL A 3 16.80 -25.82 0.17
N GLY A 4 17.53 -24.70 0.17
CA GLY A 4 18.89 -24.63 -0.34
C GLY A 4 19.49 -23.24 -0.13
N ASP A 5 20.79 -23.14 -0.27
CA ASP A 5 21.51 -21.86 -0.21
C ASP A 5 21.50 -21.23 -1.61
N CYS A 6 20.74 -20.15 -1.75
CA CYS A 6 20.62 -19.44 -3.04
C CYS A 6 21.86 -18.58 -3.38
N THR A 7 22.86 -18.46 -2.51
CA THR A 7 24.16 -17.87 -2.87
C THR A 7 24.99 -18.86 -3.72
N ASN A 8 24.60 -20.13 -3.75
CA ASN A 8 25.20 -21.11 -4.62
C ASN A 8 24.50 -21.12 -5.98
N GLU A 9 25.24 -20.77 -7.02
CA GLU A 9 24.75 -20.70 -8.41
C GLU A 9 24.15 -22.03 -8.90
N GLU A 10 24.72 -23.18 -8.52
CA GLU A 10 24.22 -24.51 -8.92
C GLU A 10 22.79 -24.75 -8.38
N VAL A 11 22.50 -24.27 -7.18
CA VAL A 11 21.15 -24.34 -6.59
C VAL A 11 20.17 -23.55 -7.45
N LEU A 12 20.51 -22.31 -7.81
CA LEU A 12 19.67 -21.46 -8.65
C LEU A 12 19.49 -22.04 -10.06
N ARG A 13 20.54 -22.60 -10.65
CA ARG A 13 20.45 -23.32 -11.93
C ARG A 13 19.52 -24.53 -11.86
N SER A 14 19.60 -25.30 -10.76
CA SER A 14 18.71 -26.45 -10.55
C SER A 14 17.24 -26.07 -10.40
N LEU A 15 16.95 -24.85 -10.00
CA LEU A 15 15.60 -24.27 -9.91
C LEU A 15 15.08 -23.81 -11.26
N GLY A 16 15.97 -23.63 -12.26
CA GLY A 16 15.60 -23.15 -13.58
C GLY A 16 15.09 -21.70 -13.57
N VAL A 17 15.77 -20.81 -12.83
CA VAL A 17 15.31 -19.42 -12.62
C VAL A 17 15.05 -18.66 -13.92
N GLY A 18 15.79 -18.94 -15.00
CA GLY A 18 15.58 -18.33 -16.31
C GLY A 18 14.25 -18.69 -17.00
N ASN A 19 13.52 -19.69 -16.49
CA ASN A 19 12.21 -20.08 -17.02
C ASN A 19 11.05 -19.32 -16.38
N PHE A 20 11.31 -18.51 -15.34
CA PHE A 20 10.28 -17.74 -14.65
C PHE A 20 10.16 -16.33 -15.22
N ASP A 21 8.92 -15.84 -15.32
CA ASP A 21 8.65 -14.48 -15.77
C ASP A 21 9.00 -13.45 -14.68
N LEU A 22 8.92 -13.85 -13.41
CA LEU A 22 9.16 -12.99 -12.26
C LEU A 22 9.87 -13.74 -11.15
N CYS A 23 10.92 -13.14 -10.60
CA CYS A 23 11.67 -13.63 -9.46
C CYS A 23 11.71 -12.61 -8.34
N PHE A 24 11.31 -13.01 -7.11
CA PHE A 24 11.42 -12.19 -5.92
C PHE A 24 12.61 -12.60 -5.07
N VAL A 25 13.47 -11.64 -4.73
CA VAL A 25 14.57 -11.81 -3.77
C VAL A 25 14.18 -11.13 -2.46
N CYS A 26 13.68 -11.91 -1.50
CA CYS A 26 13.09 -11.41 -0.26
C CYS A 26 14.05 -11.45 0.94
N ILE A 27 15.36 -11.48 0.71
CA ILE A 27 16.37 -11.50 1.78
C ILE A 27 16.54 -10.09 2.32
N GLY A 28 16.25 -9.89 3.61
CA GLY A 28 16.33 -8.59 4.26
C GLY A 28 17.42 -8.47 5.33
N SER A 29 17.82 -9.59 5.94
CA SER A 29 18.76 -9.61 7.08
C SER A 29 20.23 -9.64 6.68
N ASN A 30 20.56 -10.10 5.47
CA ASN A 30 21.92 -10.19 4.96
C ASN A 30 22.06 -9.38 3.67
N PHE A 31 22.71 -8.21 3.80
CA PHE A 31 22.92 -7.28 2.69
C PHE A 31 23.73 -7.91 1.55
N GLN A 32 24.83 -8.61 1.89
CA GLN A 32 25.71 -9.21 0.91
C GLN A 32 24.98 -10.32 0.12
N SER A 33 24.38 -11.27 0.82
CA SER A 33 23.63 -12.36 0.16
C SER A 33 22.48 -11.85 -0.70
N SER A 34 21.82 -10.77 -0.29
CA SER A 34 20.77 -10.13 -1.09
C SER A 34 21.29 -9.62 -2.43
N LEU A 35 22.47 -8.99 -2.44
CA LEU A 35 23.10 -8.51 -3.67
C LEU A 35 23.59 -9.66 -4.56
N GLU A 36 24.29 -10.64 -3.97
CA GLU A 36 24.81 -11.81 -4.67
C GLU A 36 23.69 -12.57 -5.37
N ILE A 37 22.62 -12.89 -4.63
CA ILE A 37 21.49 -13.64 -5.19
C ILE A 37 20.77 -12.83 -6.27
N THR A 38 20.60 -11.52 -6.10
CA THR A 38 19.99 -10.64 -7.11
C THR A 38 20.79 -10.68 -8.41
N SER A 39 22.12 -10.57 -8.33
CA SER A 39 23.02 -10.65 -9.49
C SER A 39 22.92 -12.02 -10.16
N LEU A 40 23.08 -13.10 -9.39
CA LEU A 40 23.03 -14.46 -9.91
C LEU A 40 21.70 -14.78 -10.59
N VAL A 41 20.57 -14.41 -9.98
CA VAL A 41 19.23 -14.64 -10.56
C VAL A 41 19.08 -13.91 -11.89
N LYS A 42 19.59 -12.66 -11.98
CA LYS A 42 19.56 -11.90 -13.23
C LYS A 42 20.49 -12.49 -14.30
N GLU A 43 21.70 -12.86 -13.94
CA GLU A 43 22.69 -13.49 -14.83
C GLU A 43 22.23 -14.85 -15.37
N LEU A 44 21.47 -15.61 -14.56
CA LEU A 44 20.86 -16.87 -14.95
C LEU A 44 19.63 -16.73 -15.83
N GLY A 45 19.30 -15.51 -16.24
CA GLY A 45 18.28 -15.22 -17.25
C GLY A 45 16.88 -14.97 -16.74
N ALA A 46 16.69 -14.68 -15.45
CA ALA A 46 15.39 -14.23 -14.95
C ALA A 46 14.93 -12.96 -15.70
N LYS A 47 13.70 -12.99 -16.23
CA LYS A 47 13.18 -11.91 -17.07
C LYS A 47 12.96 -10.62 -16.26
N HIS A 48 12.38 -10.76 -15.08
CA HIS A 48 12.12 -9.63 -14.17
C HIS A 48 12.47 -10.02 -12.73
N VAL A 49 13.31 -9.21 -12.10
CA VAL A 49 13.80 -9.44 -10.73
C VAL A 49 13.36 -8.32 -9.82
N VAL A 50 12.58 -8.65 -8.78
CA VAL A 50 12.12 -7.74 -7.75
C VAL A 50 12.83 -8.07 -6.44
N SER A 51 13.53 -7.09 -5.85
CA SER A 51 14.31 -7.34 -4.65
C SER A 51 13.85 -6.50 -3.44
N LYS A 52 13.81 -7.14 -2.26
CA LYS A 52 13.49 -6.47 -1.01
C LYS A 52 14.64 -5.56 -0.60
N ALA A 53 14.35 -4.29 -0.35
CA ALA A 53 15.28 -3.35 0.26
C ALA A 53 14.81 -2.91 1.65
N ASN A 54 15.76 -2.69 2.57
CA ASN A 54 15.46 -2.18 3.91
C ASN A 54 15.77 -0.68 4.04
N ARG A 55 16.52 -0.09 3.10
CA ARG A 55 16.93 1.32 3.08
C ARG A 55 17.37 1.73 1.67
N ASP A 56 17.38 3.02 1.41
CA ASP A 56 17.63 3.57 0.07
C ASP A 56 18.99 3.21 -0.51
N ILE A 57 20.04 3.16 0.33
CA ILE A 57 21.36 2.74 -0.14
C ILE A 57 21.35 1.27 -0.59
N HIS A 58 20.62 0.39 0.12
CA HIS A 58 20.45 -1.00 -0.27
C HIS A 58 19.74 -1.11 -1.64
N ALA A 59 18.65 -0.37 -1.83
CA ALA A 59 17.93 -0.32 -3.09
C ALA A 59 18.82 0.12 -4.27
N LYS A 60 19.64 1.16 -4.08
CA LYS A 60 20.60 1.61 -5.10
C LYS A 60 21.58 0.50 -5.53
N PHE A 61 22.04 -0.28 -4.58
CA PHE A 61 22.94 -1.40 -4.89
C PHE A 61 22.21 -2.55 -5.58
N LEU A 62 20.99 -2.90 -5.14
CA LEU A 62 20.18 -3.95 -5.76
C LEU A 62 19.89 -3.62 -7.24
N LEU A 63 19.44 -2.39 -7.53
CA LEU A 63 19.19 -1.95 -8.89
C LEU A 63 20.44 -2.00 -9.77
N ARG A 64 21.61 -1.64 -9.23
CA ARG A 64 22.89 -1.71 -9.94
C ARG A 64 23.36 -3.16 -10.16
N ASN A 65 22.93 -4.09 -9.31
CA ASN A 65 23.26 -5.51 -9.39
C ASN A 65 22.21 -6.35 -10.11
N GLY A 66 21.28 -5.72 -10.86
CA GLY A 66 20.39 -6.42 -11.76
C GLY A 66 18.95 -6.60 -11.29
N ALA A 67 18.55 -6.02 -10.16
CA ALA A 67 17.14 -5.88 -9.85
C ALA A 67 16.47 -4.92 -10.85
N ASP A 68 15.33 -5.31 -11.39
CA ASP A 68 14.50 -4.44 -12.23
C ASP A 68 13.65 -3.52 -11.35
N GLU A 69 13.22 -4.02 -10.18
CA GLU A 69 12.47 -3.26 -9.19
C GLU A 69 12.96 -3.55 -7.76
N VAL A 70 12.71 -2.62 -6.86
CA VAL A 70 12.89 -2.80 -5.43
C VAL A 70 11.65 -2.38 -4.66
N PHE A 71 11.36 -3.05 -3.55
CA PHE A 71 10.24 -2.74 -2.69
C PHE A 71 10.66 -2.71 -1.21
N TYR A 72 9.91 -1.98 -0.39
CA TYR A 72 10.24 -1.69 1.00
C TYR A 72 9.10 -2.11 1.93
N PRO A 73 8.82 -3.41 2.09
CA PRO A 73 7.61 -3.87 2.78
C PRO A 73 7.51 -3.37 4.22
N ASP A 74 8.64 -3.31 4.92
CA ASP A 74 8.65 -2.87 6.32
C ASP A 74 8.33 -1.37 6.45
N ARG A 75 8.83 -0.54 5.52
CA ARG A 75 8.55 0.90 5.47
C ARG A 75 7.10 1.16 5.07
N ASP A 76 6.64 0.53 4.00
CA ASP A 76 5.31 0.74 3.45
C ASP A 76 4.22 0.35 4.47
N ILE A 77 4.44 -0.77 5.19
CA ILE A 77 3.55 -1.20 6.28
C ILE A 77 3.63 -0.23 7.47
N ALA A 78 4.83 0.22 7.85
CA ALA A 78 5.01 1.13 8.98
C ALA A 78 4.35 2.49 8.71
N GLU A 79 4.48 3.04 7.50
CA GLU A 79 3.81 4.28 7.09
C GLU A 79 2.29 4.15 7.16
N ARG A 80 1.74 3.04 6.62
CA ARG A 80 0.31 2.76 6.69
C ARG A 80 -0.20 2.66 8.13
N LEU A 81 0.53 1.96 9.00
CA LEU A 81 0.18 1.85 10.42
C LEU A 81 0.33 3.18 11.15
N ALA A 82 1.36 3.97 10.84
CA ALA A 82 1.55 5.28 11.42
C ALA A 82 0.34 6.21 11.13
N VAL A 83 -0.10 6.28 9.87
CA VAL A 83 -1.30 7.05 9.50
C VAL A 83 -2.54 6.52 10.23
N LYS A 84 -2.76 5.20 10.18
CA LYS A 84 -3.92 4.57 10.82
C LYS A 84 -4.01 4.85 12.32
N TYR A 85 -2.89 4.82 13.04
CA TYR A 85 -2.88 4.97 14.50
C TYR A 85 -2.58 6.39 15.00
N SER A 86 -2.19 7.31 14.11
CA SER A 86 -1.98 8.72 14.47
C SER A 86 -3.27 9.55 14.50
N ALA A 87 -4.31 9.10 13.82
CA ALA A 87 -5.59 9.80 13.74
C ALA A 87 -6.72 8.95 14.35
N ASN A 88 -7.47 9.55 15.30
CA ASN A 88 -8.53 8.86 16.04
C ASN A 88 -9.73 8.40 15.19
N HIS A 89 -9.82 8.82 13.93
CA HIS A 89 -10.98 8.60 13.06
C HIS A 89 -10.63 7.90 11.75
N VAL A 90 -9.40 7.36 11.64
CA VAL A 90 -8.91 6.61 10.48
C VAL A 90 -8.86 5.12 10.80
N PHE A 91 -9.57 4.31 10.03
CA PHE A 91 -9.54 2.85 10.17
C PHE A 91 -8.56 2.20 9.21
N ASP A 92 -8.38 2.78 8.02
CA ASP A 92 -7.41 2.32 7.04
C ASP A 92 -6.99 3.43 6.07
N TYR A 93 -5.84 3.23 5.41
CA TYR A 93 -5.21 4.18 4.51
C TYR A 93 -4.51 3.47 3.36
N PHE A 94 -4.65 4.02 2.15
CA PHE A 94 -3.94 3.58 0.95
C PHE A 94 -3.47 4.78 0.15
N GLU A 95 -2.18 4.88 -0.09
CA GLU A 95 -1.61 5.84 -1.01
C GLU A 95 -1.86 5.38 -2.46
N LEU A 96 -2.54 6.21 -3.25
CA LEU A 96 -2.73 5.98 -4.69
C LEU A 96 -1.59 6.58 -5.51
N SER A 97 -1.10 7.72 -5.06
CA SER A 97 0.02 8.44 -5.64
C SER A 97 0.55 9.43 -4.61
N LYS A 98 1.64 10.11 -4.92
CA LYS A 98 2.25 11.13 -4.04
C LYS A 98 1.25 12.15 -3.45
N ASP A 99 0.20 12.47 -4.21
CA ASP A 99 -0.74 13.53 -3.82
C ASP A 99 -2.14 13.00 -3.48
N TYR A 100 -2.50 11.80 -3.92
CA TYR A 100 -3.84 11.23 -3.78
C TYR A 100 -3.85 9.98 -2.92
N SER A 101 -4.85 9.90 -2.06
CA SER A 101 -5.02 8.77 -1.14
C SER A 101 -6.47 8.33 -1.00
N ILE A 102 -6.64 7.10 -0.56
CA ILE A 102 -7.90 6.53 -0.09
C ILE A 102 -7.82 6.41 1.42
N PHE A 103 -8.86 6.82 2.11
CA PHE A 103 -9.02 6.64 3.55
C PHE A 103 -10.34 5.93 3.87
N GLU A 104 -10.31 5.07 4.87
CA GLU A 104 -11.47 4.57 5.58
C GLU A 104 -11.63 5.39 6.86
N ILE A 105 -12.67 6.23 6.92
CA ILE A 105 -12.87 7.20 8.00
C ILE A 105 -14.25 7.05 8.66
N GLN A 106 -14.35 7.51 9.90
CA GLN A 106 -15.64 7.67 10.57
C GLN A 106 -16.38 8.90 10.01
N PRO A 107 -17.72 8.83 9.82
CA PRO A 107 -18.51 10.03 9.52
C PRO A 107 -18.37 11.09 10.61
N LYS A 108 -18.34 12.38 10.20
CA LYS A 108 -18.47 13.46 11.17
C LYS A 108 -19.82 13.39 11.87
N ALA A 109 -19.87 13.74 13.17
CA ALA A 109 -21.10 13.81 13.92
C ALA A 109 -22.19 14.64 13.20
N ALA A 110 -21.80 15.74 12.54
CA ALA A 110 -22.69 16.60 11.78
C ALA A 110 -23.27 15.97 10.49
N TRP A 111 -22.74 14.83 10.05
CA TRP A 111 -23.22 14.10 8.87
C TRP A 111 -24.17 12.95 9.23
N ILE A 112 -24.18 12.52 10.48
CA ILE A 112 -25.04 11.43 10.96
C ILE A 112 -26.52 11.83 10.82
N GLY A 113 -27.31 10.95 10.19
CA GLY A 113 -28.73 11.19 9.90
C GLY A 113 -28.97 12.04 8.65
N ARG A 114 -27.93 12.53 7.98
CA ARG A 114 -28.03 13.26 6.71
C ARG A 114 -27.67 12.35 5.54
N THR A 115 -28.18 12.67 4.36
CA THR A 115 -27.77 12.02 3.13
C THR A 115 -26.37 12.50 2.69
N ILE A 116 -25.72 11.73 1.81
CA ILE A 116 -24.44 12.13 1.20
C ILE A 116 -24.62 13.47 0.45
N GLU A 117 -25.74 13.66 -0.25
CA GLU A 117 -26.06 14.89 -0.96
C GLU A 117 -26.22 16.08 -0.01
N GLU A 118 -27.00 15.93 1.06
CA GLU A 118 -27.20 17.00 2.06
C GLU A 118 -25.92 17.39 2.81
N ALA A 119 -25.00 16.44 3.00
CA ALA A 119 -23.72 16.70 3.64
C ALA A 119 -22.76 17.48 2.72
N ASP A 120 -23.01 17.45 1.41
CA ASP A 120 -22.25 18.15 0.36
C ASP A 120 -20.72 18.02 0.54
N ILE A 121 -20.29 16.77 0.81
CA ILE A 121 -18.91 16.45 1.19
C ILE A 121 -17.94 16.84 0.07
N ARG A 122 -18.35 16.63 -1.18
CA ARG A 122 -17.52 16.93 -2.35
C ARG A 122 -17.22 18.43 -2.49
N ALA A 123 -18.23 19.28 -2.36
CA ALA A 123 -18.06 20.72 -2.51
C ALA A 123 -17.32 21.33 -1.30
N ASN A 124 -17.60 20.85 -0.07
CA ASN A 124 -17.03 21.42 1.13
C ASN A 124 -15.59 20.94 1.41
N TYR A 125 -15.23 19.71 1.02
CA TYR A 125 -13.94 19.09 1.40
C TYR A 125 -13.11 18.64 0.20
N HIS A 126 -13.61 18.75 -1.03
CA HIS A 126 -12.95 18.33 -2.27
C HIS A 126 -12.57 16.84 -2.30
N ILE A 127 -13.32 16.00 -1.61
CA ILE A 127 -13.17 14.55 -1.56
C ILE A 127 -14.43 13.85 -2.05
N ASN A 128 -14.29 12.63 -2.53
CA ASN A 128 -15.43 11.82 -2.95
C ASN A 128 -15.61 10.63 -2.02
N VAL A 129 -16.86 10.38 -1.61
CA VAL A 129 -17.27 9.14 -0.95
C VAL A 129 -17.58 8.12 -2.04
N PHE A 130 -16.75 7.11 -2.19
CA PHE A 130 -16.95 6.07 -3.20
C PHE A 130 -17.42 4.75 -2.62
N GLY A 131 -17.45 4.60 -1.30
CA GLY A 131 -17.95 3.41 -0.64
C GLY A 131 -18.39 3.68 0.79
N ILE A 132 -19.26 2.80 1.27
CA ILE A 132 -19.71 2.73 2.67
C ILE A 132 -19.43 1.31 3.15
N LYS A 133 -18.67 1.16 4.21
CA LYS A 133 -18.41 -0.13 4.86
C LYS A 133 -19.25 -0.23 6.13
N LYS A 134 -20.01 -1.31 6.22
CA LYS A 134 -20.81 -1.71 7.39
C LYS A 134 -20.32 -3.06 7.88
N ASN A 135 -19.68 -3.10 9.01
CA ASN A 135 -19.03 -4.31 9.51
C ASN A 135 -18.06 -4.90 8.45
N THR A 136 -18.42 -6.04 7.84
CA THR A 136 -17.64 -6.72 6.79
C THR A 136 -18.13 -6.43 5.38
N GLU A 137 -19.31 -5.82 5.22
CA GLU A 137 -19.90 -5.54 3.92
C GLU A 137 -19.52 -4.15 3.42
N VAL A 138 -19.23 -4.05 2.12
CA VAL A 138 -18.90 -2.77 1.45
C VAL A 138 -19.93 -2.50 0.37
N VAL A 139 -20.61 -1.38 0.49
CA VAL A 139 -21.47 -0.82 -0.58
C VAL A 139 -20.62 0.14 -1.39
N VAL A 140 -20.31 -0.23 -2.62
CA VAL A 140 -19.53 0.61 -3.56
C VAL A 140 -20.48 1.51 -4.33
N LEU A 141 -20.06 2.75 -4.57
CA LEU A 141 -20.85 3.79 -5.26
C LEU A 141 -22.22 4.01 -4.59
N PRO A 142 -22.24 4.39 -3.30
CA PRO A 142 -23.50 4.66 -2.63
C PRO A 142 -24.27 5.76 -3.35
N ARG A 143 -25.61 5.63 -3.33
CA ARG A 143 -26.48 6.65 -3.92
C ARG A 143 -26.39 7.96 -3.13
N ALA A 144 -26.69 9.07 -3.79
CA ALA A 144 -26.66 10.40 -3.16
C ALA A 144 -27.66 10.53 -1.99
N ASP A 145 -28.78 9.78 -2.05
CA ASP A 145 -29.83 9.71 -1.04
C ASP A 145 -29.51 8.76 0.13
N TYR A 146 -28.31 8.14 0.15
CA TYR A 146 -27.89 7.29 1.27
C TYR A 146 -27.74 8.11 2.54
N VAL A 147 -28.45 7.71 3.62
CA VAL A 147 -28.38 8.34 4.94
C VAL A 147 -27.24 7.73 5.74
N MET A 148 -26.29 8.56 6.16
CA MET A 148 -25.11 8.15 6.92
C MET A 148 -25.45 7.85 8.39
N HIS A 149 -24.87 6.77 8.93
CA HIS A 149 -25.07 6.31 10.29
C HIS A 149 -23.76 6.35 11.10
N GLU A 150 -23.86 6.41 12.40
CA GLU A 150 -22.71 6.49 13.31
C GLU A 150 -21.71 5.32 13.17
N LYS A 151 -22.21 4.14 12.83
CA LYS A 151 -21.39 2.91 12.68
C LYS A 151 -20.89 2.68 11.25
N ASP A 152 -21.21 3.58 10.33
CA ASP A 152 -20.70 3.49 8.96
C ASP A 152 -19.23 3.89 8.95
N HIS A 153 -18.46 3.25 8.08
CA HIS A 153 -17.14 3.73 7.71
C HIS A 153 -17.22 4.23 6.26
N LEU A 154 -16.81 5.45 6.03
CA LEU A 154 -16.78 6.06 4.71
C LEU A 154 -15.45 5.75 4.02
N LEU A 155 -15.52 5.18 2.83
CA LEU A 155 -14.37 5.05 1.94
C LEU A 155 -14.30 6.32 1.09
N VAL A 156 -13.31 7.16 1.34
CA VAL A 156 -13.14 8.45 0.67
C VAL A 156 -11.87 8.49 -0.15
N VAL A 157 -11.91 9.21 -1.25
CA VAL A 157 -10.75 9.45 -2.13
C VAL A 157 -10.63 10.93 -2.44
N GLY A 158 -9.40 11.43 -2.44
CA GLY A 158 -9.11 12.83 -2.74
C GLY A 158 -7.63 13.17 -2.59
N LEU A 159 -7.31 14.46 -2.67
CA LEU A 159 -5.97 14.93 -2.34
C LEU A 159 -5.71 14.66 -0.85
N THR A 160 -4.56 14.08 -0.53
CA THR A 160 -4.17 13.76 0.86
C THR A 160 -4.32 14.97 1.78
N LYS A 161 -3.85 16.15 1.34
CA LYS A 161 -3.98 17.40 2.11
C LYS A 161 -5.42 17.82 2.43
N ASP A 162 -6.38 17.49 1.56
CA ASP A 162 -7.79 17.85 1.77
C ASP A 162 -8.44 16.86 2.75
N ILE A 163 -8.04 15.58 2.68
CA ILE A 163 -8.46 14.57 3.65
C ILE A 163 -7.87 14.88 5.05
N ASP A 164 -6.59 15.26 5.15
CA ASP A 164 -5.96 15.67 6.40
C ASP A 164 -6.68 16.87 7.04
N ARG A 165 -7.08 17.85 6.21
CA ARG A 165 -7.88 18.99 6.66
C ARG A 165 -9.26 18.56 7.19
N LEU A 166 -9.90 17.60 6.51
CA LEU A 166 -11.14 17.00 7.01
C LEU A 166 -10.91 16.32 8.35
N LEU A 167 -9.90 15.44 8.47
CA LEU A 167 -9.61 14.70 9.69
C LEU A 167 -9.33 15.62 10.88
N ALA A 168 -8.59 16.71 10.66
CA ALA A 168 -8.36 17.73 11.69
C ALA A 168 -9.67 18.43 12.16
N SER A 169 -10.73 18.38 11.37
CA SER A 169 -12.04 18.97 11.69
C SER A 169 -13.03 17.98 12.33
N ILE A 170 -12.69 16.70 12.43
CA ILE A 170 -13.47 15.68 13.13
C ILE A 170 -13.07 15.77 14.62
N LYS A 171 -14.01 16.16 15.44
CA LYS A 171 -13.87 16.20 16.92
C LYS A 171 -14.65 15.07 17.52
#